data_39b45d6b37e09c255c826c9d746fc306
#
_entry.id   39b45d6b37e09c255c826c9d746fc306
#
_cell.length_a   1.000
_cell.length_b   1.000
_cell.length_c   1.000
_cell.angle_alpha   90.00
_cell.angle_beta   90.00
_cell.angle_gamma   90.00
#
_symmetry.space_group_name_H-M   'P 1'
#
loop_
_entity.id
_entity.type
_entity.pdbx_description
1 polymer ?
#
loop_
_entity_poly.entity_id
_entity_poly.type
_entity_poly.pdbx_seq_one_letter_code
_entity_poly.pdbx_strand_id
1 'polypeptide(L)'
;MFSIIVAISKNGIIGLNNQLVWNLPDDLKNFKNVTLNHKVVMGRKTYTSFKNPLPNRENLVVTHQTIDKQGFKRIDNLDSFIEENKDTEEEIFVIGGAQIYELFFQYTKKIYLTNVLKDFIGDTRLDLDLSDFKLISKTGNLINNDIKFNFEVYKRI
;
A
#
# COMPACT_ATOMS: atom_id res chain seq x y z
N MET A 1 -3.76 8.38 -11.62
CA MET A 1 -2.43 8.43 -11.00
C MET A 1 -2.29 7.35 -9.94
N PHE A 2 -1.08 6.90 -9.69
CA PHE A 2 -0.82 5.89 -8.68
C PHE A 2 -0.29 6.51 -7.39
N SER A 3 -0.82 6.03 -6.27
CA SER A 3 -0.34 6.36 -4.95
C SER A 3 -0.01 5.08 -4.19
N ILE A 4 1.09 5.09 -3.46
CA ILE A 4 1.44 4.00 -2.54
C ILE A 4 0.84 4.32 -1.17
N ILE A 5 0.26 3.33 -0.52
CA ILE A 5 -0.09 3.38 0.89
C ILE A 5 0.55 2.21 1.60
N VAL A 6 1.34 2.49 2.64
CA VAL A 6 2.17 1.47 3.28
C VAL A 6 2.50 1.88 4.72
N ALA A 7 2.59 0.90 5.60
CA ALA A 7 3.14 1.05 6.94
C ALA A 7 4.48 0.34 7.01
N ILE A 8 5.51 1.03 7.51
CA ILE A 8 6.89 0.52 7.57
C ILE A 8 7.41 0.72 8.98
N SER A 9 8.01 -0.33 9.56
CA SER A 9 8.67 -0.24 10.86
C SER A 9 9.96 0.56 10.80
N LYS A 10 10.47 0.94 11.95
CA LYS A 10 11.72 1.71 12.06
C LYS A 10 12.89 1.00 11.36
N ASN A 11 12.94 -0.33 11.38
CA ASN A 11 13.97 -1.12 10.71
C ASN A 11 13.56 -1.62 9.30
N GLY A 12 12.54 -1.03 8.70
CA GLY A 12 12.18 -1.29 7.31
C GLY A 12 11.30 -2.51 7.05
N ILE A 13 10.70 -3.10 8.07
CA ILE A 13 9.86 -4.29 7.95
C ILE A 13 8.44 -3.88 7.56
N ILE A 14 7.82 -4.61 6.63
CA ILE A 14 6.43 -4.42 6.23
C ILE A 14 5.57 -5.67 6.40
N GLY A 15 6.16 -6.82 6.69
CA GLY A 15 5.39 -8.04 6.86
C GLY A 15 6.18 -9.23 7.34
N LEU A 16 5.44 -10.25 7.76
CA LEU A 16 5.92 -11.58 8.13
C LEU A 16 4.85 -12.59 7.72
N ASN A 17 5.23 -13.60 6.94
CA ASN A 17 4.31 -14.65 6.45
C ASN A 17 3.06 -14.05 5.76
N ASN A 18 3.25 -13.03 4.92
CA ASN A 18 2.20 -12.32 4.18
C ASN A 18 1.17 -11.58 5.08
N GLN A 19 1.53 -11.29 6.31
CA GLN A 19 0.68 -10.58 7.27
C GLN A 19 1.42 -9.41 7.88
N LEU A 20 0.67 -8.43 8.40
CA LEU A 20 1.23 -7.35 9.21
C LEU A 20 1.78 -7.93 10.52
N VAL A 21 2.88 -7.36 11.00
CA VAL A 21 3.54 -7.77 12.25
C VAL A 21 3.02 -7.03 13.47
N TRP A 22 2.22 -6.00 13.25
CA TRP A 22 1.65 -5.16 14.32
C TRP A 22 0.14 -5.10 14.20
N ASN A 23 -0.49 -4.74 15.31
CA ASN A 23 -1.92 -4.49 15.36
C ASN A 23 -2.13 -3.01 15.76
N LEU A 24 -2.44 -2.18 14.77
CA LEU A 24 -2.66 -0.75 14.92
C LEU A 24 -4.05 -0.40 14.39
N PRO A 25 -5.10 -0.44 15.23
CA PRO A 25 -6.47 -0.17 14.78
C PRO A 25 -6.65 1.19 14.10
N ASP A 26 -5.97 2.22 14.57
CA ASP A 26 -6.04 3.54 13.95
C ASP A 26 -5.38 3.58 12.58
N ASP A 27 -4.36 2.75 12.34
CA ASP A 27 -3.74 2.61 11.02
C ASP A 27 -4.69 1.92 10.04
N LEU A 28 -5.35 0.85 10.47
CA LEU A 28 -6.36 0.17 9.64
C LEU A 28 -7.51 1.09 9.29
N LYS A 29 -7.95 1.91 10.23
CA LYS A 29 -9.00 2.92 9.99
C LYS A 29 -8.54 3.97 8.99
N ASN A 30 -7.31 4.44 9.11
CA ASN A 30 -6.71 5.39 8.17
C ASN A 30 -6.64 4.79 6.76
N PHE A 31 -6.18 3.56 6.64
CA PHE A 31 -6.12 2.83 5.37
C PHE A 31 -7.50 2.76 4.72
N LYS A 32 -8.51 2.38 5.47
CA LYS A 32 -9.89 2.31 4.99
C LYS A 32 -10.37 3.68 4.51
N ASN A 33 -10.18 4.72 5.31
CA ASN A 33 -10.65 6.07 4.99
C ASN A 33 -9.96 6.65 3.75
N VAL A 34 -8.66 6.42 3.60
CA VAL A 34 -7.88 6.95 2.49
C VAL A 34 -8.23 6.23 1.18
N THR A 35 -8.39 4.91 1.22
CA THR A 35 -8.62 4.10 0.00
C THR A 35 -10.07 3.94 -0.40
N LEU A 36 -11.02 4.32 0.46
CA LEU A 36 -12.45 4.13 0.22
C LEU A 36 -12.89 4.79 -1.08
N ASN A 37 -13.70 4.08 -1.87
CA ASN A 37 -14.20 4.52 -3.17
C ASN A 37 -13.13 4.71 -4.25
N HIS A 38 -11.95 4.14 -4.06
CA HIS A 38 -10.87 4.12 -5.04
C HIS A 38 -10.57 2.69 -5.48
N LYS A 39 -9.89 2.57 -6.62
CA LYS A 39 -9.30 1.29 -7.03
C LYS A 39 -8.09 0.99 -6.16
N VAL A 40 -7.92 -0.29 -5.81
CA VAL A 40 -6.72 -0.78 -5.10
C VAL A 40 -6.06 -1.85 -5.95
N VAL A 41 -4.73 -1.78 -6.01
CA VAL A 41 -3.89 -2.70 -6.78
C VAL A 41 -3.02 -3.49 -5.83
N MET A 42 -3.03 -4.80 -5.96
CA MET A 42 -2.29 -5.71 -5.10
C MET A 42 -1.61 -6.82 -5.90
N GLY A 43 -0.58 -7.41 -5.32
CA GLY A 43 0.05 -8.60 -5.86
C GLY A 43 -0.67 -9.88 -5.43
N ARG A 44 -0.19 -11.02 -5.98
CA ARG A 44 -0.77 -12.34 -5.72
C ARG A 44 -0.77 -12.71 -4.23
N LYS A 45 0.34 -12.46 -3.53
CA LYS A 45 0.46 -12.80 -2.11
C LYS A 45 -0.53 -12.04 -1.25
N THR A 46 -0.72 -10.76 -1.52
CA THR A 46 -1.72 -9.93 -0.81
C THR A 46 -3.12 -10.44 -1.11
N TYR A 47 -3.41 -10.73 -2.38
CA TYR A 47 -4.68 -11.33 -2.79
C TYR A 47 -4.98 -12.63 -2.02
N THR A 48 -4.00 -13.54 -1.91
CA THR A 48 -4.22 -14.81 -1.19
C THR A 48 -4.44 -14.61 0.31
N SER A 49 -3.91 -13.54 0.88
CA SER A 49 -4.11 -13.22 2.30
C SER A 49 -5.49 -12.65 2.62
N PHE A 50 -6.19 -12.09 1.62
CA PHE A 50 -7.53 -11.54 1.81
C PHE A 50 -8.58 -12.62 1.68
N LYS A 51 -9.42 -12.75 2.70
CA LYS A 51 -10.57 -13.65 2.69
C LYS A 51 -11.67 -13.12 1.78
N ASN A 52 -11.89 -11.80 1.82
CA ASN A 52 -12.91 -11.10 1.06
C ASN A 52 -12.30 -9.85 0.42
N PRO A 53 -12.89 -9.36 -0.69
CA PRO A 53 -12.43 -8.10 -1.25
C PRO A 53 -12.69 -6.94 -0.30
N LEU A 54 -11.88 -5.89 -0.40
CA LEU A 54 -12.10 -4.67 0.35
C LEU A 54 -13.41 -4.03 -0.13
N PRO A 55 -14.38 -3.78 0.78
CA PRO A 55 -15.68 -3.24 0.37
C PRO A 55 -15.58 -1.81 -0.14
N ASN A 56 -16.47 -1.47 -1.10
CA ASN A 56 -16.54 -0.15 -1.73
C ASN A 56 -15.26 0.28 -2.45
N ARG A 57 -14.49 -0.68 -2.93
CA ARG A 57 -13.27 -0.48 -3.72
C ARG A 57 -13.24 -1.52 -4.83
N GLU A 58 -12.69 -1.16 -5.95
CA GLU A 58 -12.42 -2.11 -7.03
C GLU A 58 -11.06 -2.77 -6.72
N ASN A 59 -11.09 -4.09 -6.50
CA ASN A 59 -9.91 -4.87 -6.07
C ASN A 59 -9.23 -5.48 -7.29
N LEU A 60 -8.08 -4.94 -7.67
CA LEU A 60 -7.32 -5.34 -8.85
C LEU A 60 -6.06 -6.10 -8.44
N VAL A 61 -5.79 -7.21 -9.13
CA VAL A 61 -4.68 -8.11 -8.80
C VAL A 61 -3.69 -8.21 -9.96
N VAL A 62 -2.42 -7.95 -9.68
CA VAL A 62 -1.31 -8.15 -10.62
C VAL A 62 -0.82 -9.59 -10.49
N THR A 63 -1.15 -10.42 -11.47
CA THR A 63 -0.74 -11.83 -11.48
C THR A 63 -0.91 -12.40 -12.89
N HIS A 64 -0.08 -13.39 -13.25
CA HIS A 64 -0.26 -14.20 -14.46
C HIS A 64 -1.17 -15.39 -14.22
N GLN A 65 -1.47 -15.71 -12.96
CA GLN A 65 -2.29 -16.86 -12.59
C GLN A 65 -3.77 -16.50 -12.62
N THR A 66 -4.60 -17.52 -12.82
CA THR A 66 -6.05 -17.37 -12.69
C THR A 66 -6.41 -17.03 -11.26
N ILE A 67 -7.37 -16.11 -11.09
CA ILE A 67 -7.93 -15.76 -9.79
C ILE A 67 -9.39 -16.23 -9.75
N ASP A 68 -9.81 -16.77 -8.60
CA ASP A 68 -11.10 -17.42 -8.45
C ASP A 68 -11.98 -16.80 -7.35
N LYS A 69 -11.42 -15.91 -6.53
CA LYS A 69 -12.21 -15.24 -5.48
C LYS A 69 -13.11 -14.17 -6.08
N GLN A 70 -14.38 -14.22 -5.75
CA GLN A 70 -15.37 -13.24 -6.20
C GLN A 70 -15.05 -11.85 -5.65
N GLY A 71 -15.26 -10.82 -6.47
CA GLY A 71 -15.01 -9.44 -6.09
C GLY A 71 -13.58 -8.96 -6.33
N PHE A 72 -12.71 -9.82 -6.84
CA PHE A 72 -11.37 -9.48 -7.31
C PHE A 72 -11.29 -9.59 -8.82
N LYS A 73 -10.51 -8.74 -9.44
CA LYS A 73 -10.34 -8.70 -10.90
C LYS A 73 -8.85 -8.72 -11.25
N ARG A 74 -8.47 -9.62 -12.14
CA ARG A 74 -7.09 -9.67 -12.62
C ARG A 74 -6.83 -8.54 -13.62
N ILE A 75 -5.64 -7.94 -13.53
CA ILE A 75 -5.14 -7.01 -14.53
C ILE A 75 -4.54 -7.85 -15.65
N ASP A 76 -5.20 -7.90 -16.82
CA ASP A 76 -4.80 -8.76 -17.94
C ASP A 76 -3.53 -8.28 -18.62
N ASN A 77 -3.39 -6.98 -18.80
CA ASN A 77 -2.20 -6.37 -19.42
C ASN A 77 -1.71 -5.24 -18.53
N LEU A 78 -0.63 -5.51 -17.80
CA LEU A 78 -0.07 -4.57 -16.83
C LEU A 78 0.45 -3.30 -17.50
N ASP A 79 1.16 -3.44 -18.62
CA ASP A 79 1.73 -2.28 -19.32
C ASP A 79 0.65 -1.32 -19.80
N SER A 80 -0.42 -1.85 -20.40
CA SER A 80 -1.58 -1.06 -20.81
C SER A 80 -2.28 -0.40 -19.64
N PHE A 81 -2.45 -1.14 -18.56
CA PHE A 81 -3.07 -0.61 -17.33
C PHE A 81 -2.29 0.57 -16.77
N ILE A 82 -0.97 0.45 -16.68
CA ILE A 82 -0.11 1.53 -16.20
C ILE A 82 -0.19 2.73 -17.13
N GLU A 83 -0.05 2.50 -18.44
CA GLU A 83 -0.04 3.57 -19.44
C GLU A 83 -1.37 4.35 -19.44
N GLU A 84 -2.49 3.67 -19.30
CA GLU A 84 -3.82 4.28 -19.28
C GLU A 84 -4.12 5.06 -18.00
N ASN A 85 -3.44 4.76 -16.89
CA ASN A 85 -3.81 5.28 -15.57
C ASN A 85 -2.77 6.17 -14.91
N LYS A 86 -1.51 6.13 -15.34
CA LYS A 86 -0.40 6.83 -14.64
C LYS A 86 -0.56 8.36 -14.59
N ASP A 87 -1.20 8.95 -15.58
CA ASP A 87 -1.34 10.41 -15.73
C ASP A 87 -2.79 10.90 -15.62
N THR A 88 -3.70 10.05 -15.14
CA THR A 88 -5.11 10.45 -14.92
C THR A 88 -5.28 11.11 -13.56
N GLU A 89 -6.40 11.83 -13.38
CA GLU A 89 -6.74 12.44 -12.10
C GLU A 89 -7.27 11.42 -11.08
N GLU A 90 -7.80 10.28 -11.55
CA GLU A 90 -8.27 9.22 -10.68
C GLU A 90 -7.10 8.64 -9.89
N GLU A 91 -7.21 8.65 -8.56
CA GLU A 91 -6.18 8.11 -7.67
C GLU A 91 -6.40 6.62 -7.46
N ILE A 92 -5.38 5.82 -7.79
CA ILE A 92 -5.38 4.37 -7.64
C ILE A 92 -4.32 4.01 -6.61
N PHE A 93 -4.70 3.25 -5.58
CA PHE A 93 -3.81 2.91 -4.47
C PHE A 93 -3.12 1.56 -4.66
N VAL A 94 -1.81 1.57 -4.57
CA VAL A 94 -0.97 0.37 -4.58
C VAL A 94 -0.79 -0.07 -3.13
N ILE A 95 -1.28 -1.27 -2.80
CA ILE A 95 -1.41 -1.72 -1.41
C ILE A 95 -0.50 -2.89 -1.02
N GLY A 96 0.38 -3.33 -1.90
CA GLY A 96 1.42 -4.31 -1.57
C GLY A 96 1.35 -5.60 -2.38
N GLY A 97 2.26 -6.51 -2.15
CA GLY A 97 3.39 -6.38 -1.22
C GLY A 97 4.62 -5.70 -1.80
N ALA A 98 5.78 -6.05 -1.27
CA ALA A 98 7.04 -5.37 -1.60
C ALA A 98 7.33 -5.31 -3.09
N GLN A 99 7.18 -6.42 -3.81
CA GLN A 99 7.42 -6.46 -5.26
C GLN A 99 6.50 -5.53 -6.03
N ILE A 100 5.25 -5.40 -5.60
CA ILE A 100 4.28 -4.52 -6.24
C ILE A 100 4.59 -3.06 -5.92
N TYR A 101 4.97 -2.74 -4.70
CA TYR A 101 5.44 -1.40 -4.36
C TYR A 101 6.64 -0.99 -5.23
N GLU A 102 7.62 -1.86 -5.37
CA GLU A 102 8.81 -1.62 -6.18
C GLU A 102 8.46 -1.42 -7.66
N LEU A 103 7.56 -2.25 -8.19
CA LEU A 103 7.13 -2.18 -9.59
C LEU A 103 6.43 -0.87 -9.91
N PHE A 104 5.58 -0.37 -9.03
CA PHE A 104 4.81 0.86 -9.24
C PHE A 104 5.54 2.13 -8.79
N PHE A 105 6.65 2.00 -8.07
CA PHE A 105 7.35 3.15 -7.47
C PHE A 105 7.67 4.25 -8.48
N GLN A 106 8.20 3.89 -9.65
CA GLN A 106 8.55 4.86 -10.70
C GLN A 106 7.36 5.65 -11.25
N TYR A 107 6.15 5.12 -11.10
CA TYR A 107 4.90 5.79 -11.57
C TYR A 107 4.15 6.46 -10.42
N THR A 108 4.63 6.34 -9.20
CA THR A 108 3.94 6.81 -8.00
C THR A 108 4.05 8.32 -7.88
N LYS A 109 2.92 9.01 -7.70
CA LYS A 109 2.85 10.46 -7.50
C LYS A 109 2.77 10.85 -6.03
N LYS A 110 2.13 10.01 -5.20
CA LYS A 110 2.00 10.24 -3.76
C LYS A 110 2.32 8.98 -2.97
N ILE A 111 2.83 9.16 -1.77
CA ILE A 111 3.07 8.08 -0.82
C ILE A 111 2.40 8.45 0.49
N TYR A 112 1.49 7.60 0.94
CA TYR A 112 0.85 7.68 2.26
C TYR A 112 1.58 6.69 3.15
N LEU A 113 2.44 7.20 4.00
CA LEU A 113 3.36 6.40 4.82
C LEU A 113 2.94 6.44 6.28
N THR A 114 2.76 5.27 6.87
CA THR A 114 2.69 5.11 8.31
C THR A 114 4.06 4.72 8.84
N ASN A 115 4.67 5.60 9.64
CA ASN A 115 5.92 5.31 10.32
C ASN A 115 5.61 4.58 11.62
N VAL A 116 5.95 3.31 11.70
CA VAL A 116 5.82 2.53 12.93
C VAL A 116 7.14 2.64 13.68
N LEU A 117 7.13 3.36 14.80
CA LEU A 117 8.34 3.82 15.51
C LEU A 117 8.91 2.75 16.44
N LYS A 118 9.05 1.54 15.95
CA LYS A 118 9.59 0.39 16.66
C LYS A 118 10.19 -0.58 15.66
N ASP A 119 11.25 -1.30 16.05
CA ASP A 119 11.81 -2.39 15.25
C ASP A 119 10.95 -3.64 15.38
N PHE A 120 10.81 -4.38 14.31
CA PHE A 120 10.07 -5.65 14.28
C PHE A 120 10.89 -6.73 13.58
N ILE A 121 10.63 -7.99 13.94
CA ILE A 121 11.12 -9.15 13.21
C ILE A 121 10.13 -9.44 12.09
N GLY A 122 10.63 -9.59 10.87
CA GLY A 122 9.82 -9.91 9.71
C GLY A 122 10.66 -10.46 8.58
N ASP A 123 9.99 -10.99 7.56
CA ASP A 123 10.62 -11.58 6.38
C ASP A 123 10.53 -10.68 5.15
N THR A 124 9.77 -9.58 5.24
CA THR A 124 9.55 -8.68 4.10
C THR A 124 9.95 -7.27 4.49
N ARG A 125 10.87 -6.72 3.71
CA ARG A 125 11.41 -5.37 3.89
C ARG A 125 11.05 -4.50 2.69
N LEU A 126 10.92 -3.20 2.95
CA LEU A 126 10.75 -2.20 1.90
C LEU A 126 11.60 -0.97 2.25
N ASP A 127 12.40 -0.55 1.29
CA ASP A 127 13.19 0.66 1.40
C ASP A 127 12.75 1.60 0.27
N LEU A 128 12.15 2.72 0.63
CA LEU A 128 11.68 3.72 -0.32
C LEU A 128 12.67 4.88 -0.38
N ASP A 129 13.20 5.13 -1.57
CA ASP A 129 14.02 6.32 -1.83
C ASP A 129 13.11 7.54 -2.02
N LEU A 130 13.01 8.36 -0.98
CA LEU A 130 12.12 9.53 -0.97
C LEU A 130 12.80 10.81 -1.51
N SER A 131 13.99 10.71 -2.10
CA SER A 131 14.75 11.87 -2.58
C SER A 131 14.01 12.70 -3.63
N ASP A 132 13.13 12.07 -4.42
CA ASP A 132 12.32 12.75 -5.45
C ASP A 132 10.95 13.18 -4.91
N PHE A 133 10.73 13.08 -3.61
CA PHE A 133 9.44 13.39 -2.98
C PHE A 133 9.58 14.51 -1.96
N LYS A 134 8.51 15.27 -1.79
CA LYS A 134 8.39 16.32 -0.79
C LYS A 134 7.35 15.93 0.24
N LEU A 135 7.69 16.06 1.53
CA LEU A 135 6.74 15.87 2.62
C LEU A 135 5.71 17.00 2.59
N ILE A 136 4.43 16.65 2.45
CA ILE A 136 3.34 17.64 2.39
C ILE A 136 2.41 17.58 3.59
N SER A 137 2.45 16.51 4.39
CA SER A 137 1.61 16.36 5.57
C SER A 137 2.27 15.41 6.57
N LYS A 138 2.16 15.73 7.84
CA LYS A 138 2.65 14.89 8.94
C LYS A 138 1.78 15.08 10.17
N THR A 139 1.41 13.97 10.81
CA THR A 139 0.71 14.01 12.10
C THR A 139 1.70 13.96 13.26
N GLY A 140 1.22 14.29 14.47
CA GLY A 140 1.91 13.93 15.70
C GLY A 140 1.86 12.42 15.92
N ASN A 141 2.57 11.94 16.95
CA ASN A 141 2.59 10.52 17.28
C ASN A 141 1.27 10.07 17.89
N LEU A 142 0.81 8.91 17.43
CA LEU A 142 -0.31 8.16 17.96
C LEU A 142 0.22 6.91 18.66
N ILE A 143 -0.58 6.29 19.52
CA ILE A 143 -0.22 5.07 20.23
C ILE A 143 -1.36 4.08 20.14
N ASN A 144 -1.09 2.87 19.64
CA ASN A 144 -1.98 1.70 19.76
C ASN A 144 -1.15 0.52 20.27
N ASN A 145 -1.68 -0.21 21.26
CA ASN A 145 -1.01 -1.41 21.81
C ASN A 145 0.46 -1.15 22.21
N ASP A 146 0.72 0.00 22.85
CA ASP A 146 2.07 0.45 23.27
C ASP A 146 3.05 0.68 22.11
N ILE A 147 2.56 0.80 20.89
CA ILE A 147 3.36 1.09 19.70
C ILE A 147 3.07 2.51 19.25
N LYS A 148 4.12 3.33 19.15
CA LYS A 148 4.02 4.69 18.60
C LYS A 148 4.12 4.65 17.09
N PHE A 149 3.32 5.49 16.45
CA PHE A 149 3.34 5.64 14.98
C PHE A 149 2.84 7.02 14.60
N ASN A 150 3.12 7.43 13.38
CA ASN A 150 2.58 8.66 12.79
C ASN A 150 2.27 8.45 11.31
N PHE A 151 1.53 9.39 10.74
CA PHE A 151 1.19 9.39 9.32
C PHE A 151 1.92 10.53 8.61
N GLU A 152 2.51 10.21 7.47
CA GLU A 152 3.14 11.17 6.58
C GLU A 152 2.59 11.02 5.18
N VAL A 153 2.48 12.12 4.44
CA VAL A 153 2.12 12.11 3.02
C VAL A 153 3.22 12.81 2.25
N TYR A 154 3.73 12.13 1.23
CA TYR A 154 4.75 12.65 0.33
C TYR A 154 4.16 12.82 -1.07
N LYS A 155 4.63 13.83 -1.78
CA LYS A 155 4.26 14.10 -3.17
C LYS A 155 5.51 14.19 -4.01
N ARG A 156 5.51 13.55 -5.18
CA ARG A 156 6.64 13.62 -6.12
C ARG A 156 6.83 15.06 -6.58
N ILE A 157 8.08 15.48 -6.58
CA ILE A 157 8.50 16.83 -7.01
C ILE A 157 8.35 16.94 -8.52
#